data_6b22b201cff9d5bc9b8a0fc3a90c797b
#
_entry.id   6b22b201cff9d5bc9b8a0fc3a90c797b
#
_cell.length_a   1.000
_cell.length_b   1.000
_cell.length_c   1.000
_cell.angle_alpha   90.00
_cell.angle_beta   90.00
_cell.angle_gamma   90.00
#
_symmetry.space_group_name_H-M   'P 1'
#
loop_
_entity.id
_entity.type
_entity.pdbx_description
1 polymer ?
#
loop_
_entity_poly.entity_id
_entity_poly.type
_entity_poly.pdbx_seq_one_letter_code
_entity_poly.pdbx_strand_id
1 'polypeptide(L)'
;DEEKEHMLAVEKSKTVFLRSASHELKTPLSGLRILLENMQYNIGKYRDRDKYLAEAVAKVDELSGMVRDILDTSKVQDLQEEEKQKLYADGEIGAVLQEYTMQIADKKLEVSDSIPEDCMLFMSRNAFQKVWSNLIGNAVQYTEQGGQITIAADTDKIWIENSCTPLTEEQLAYIYEPFYRVDDTRAASGGNGLGLYVVRELLKKEGFRYVFEPVEDGMRFTIFL
;
A
#
# COMPACT_ATOMS: atom_id res chain seq x y z
N ASP A 1 26.95 -21.07 4.38
CA ASP A 1 27.14 -19.61 4.59
C ASP A 1 25.99 -18.80 3.98
N GLU A 2 25.53 -19.07 2.77
CA GLU A 2 24.43 -18.35 2.11
C GLU A 2 23.09 -18.42 2.89
N GLU A 3 22.76 -19.58 3.41
CA GLU A 3 21.53 -19.80 4.19
C GLU A 3 21.55 -18.99 5.51
N LYS A 4 22.71 -18.89 6.15
CA LYS A 4 22.90 -18.09 7.36
C LYS A 4 22.85 -16.59 7.09
N GLU A 5 23.41 -16.14 5.97
CA GLU A 5 23.33 -14.74 5.54
C GLU A 5 21.89 -14.36 5.17
N HIS A 6 21.17 -15.24 4.49
CA HIS A 6 19.76 -15.05 4.18
C HIS A 6 18.91 -14.95 5.46
N MET A 7 19.10 -15.86 6.42
CA MET A 7 18.37 -15.85 7.70
C MET A 7 18.65 -14.56 8.50
N LEU A 8 19.90 -14.10 8.54
CA LEU A 8 20.27 -12.86 9.20
C LEU A 8 19.65 -11.62 8.52
N ALA A 9 19.54 -11.63 7.19
CA ALA A 9 18.90 -10.54 6.44
C ALA A 9 17.40 -10.49 6.72
N VAL A 10 16.71 -11.62 6.78
CA VAL A 10 15.29 -11.72 7.13
C VAL A 10 15.05 -11.25 8.57
N GLU A 11 15.86 -11.69 9.53
CA GLU A 11 15.74 -11.29 10.94
C GLU A 11 15.97 -9.77 11.11
N LYS A 12 16.96 -9.22 10.41
CA LYS A 12 17.21 -7.77 10.39
C LYS A 12 16.04 -6.99 9.81
N SER A 13 15.47 -7.45 8.69
CA SER A 13 14.28 -6.83 8.08
C SER A 13 13.09 -6.84 9.04
N LYS A 14 12.83 -7.96 9.70
CA LYS A 14 11.77 -8.10 10.71
C LYS A 14 11.97 -7.15 11.89
N THR A 15 13.20 -7.00 12.36
CA THR A 15 13.54 -6.10 13.48
C THR A 15 13.31 -4.63 13.09
N VAL A 16 13.75 -4.23 11.89
CA VAL A 16 13.54 -2.87 11.36
C VAL A 16 12.05 -2.60 11.23
N PHE A 17 11.29 -3.53 10.63
CA PHE A 17 9.84 -3.41 10.47
C PHE A 17 9.13 -3.22 11.81
N LEU A 18 9.40 -4.07 12.82
CA LEU A 18 8.77 -3.98 14.14
C LEU A 18 9.11 -2.67 14.88
N ARG A 19 10.35 -2.18 14.71
CA ARG A 19 10.78 -0.90 15.28
C ARG A 19 10.02 0.26 14.64
N SER A 20 9.93 0.27 13.31
CA SER A 20 9.18 1.31 12.57
C SER A 20 7.70 1.26 12.92
N ALA A 21 7.08 0.07 12.95
CA ALA A 21 5.69 -0.12 13.37
C ALA A 21 5.41 0.44 14.76
N SER A 22 6.29 0.15 15.72
CA SER A 22 6.16 0.67 17.09
C SER A 22 6.24 2.21 17.16
N HIS A 23 7.09 2.81 16.33
CA HIS A 23 7.24 4.25 16.24
C HIS A 23 6.01 4.91 15.63
N GLU A 24 5.52 4.35 14.51
CA GLU A 24 4.36 4.88 13.78
C GLU A 24 3.04 4.73 14.57
N LEU A 25 2.89 3.68 15.38
CA LEU A 25 1.75 3.53 16.28
C LEU A 25 1.79 4.52 17.46
N LYS A 26 2.97 4.85 17.96
CA LYS A 26 3.12 5.73 19.13
C LYS A 26 2.63 7.16 18.87
N THR A 27 2.84 7.68 17.66
CA THR A 27 2.47 9.05 17.28
C THR A 27 0.96 9.28 17.33
N PRO A 28 0.11 8.52 16.58
CA PRO A 28 -1.34 8.70 16.64
C PRO A 28 -1.94 8.33 18.00
N LEU A 29 -1.37 7.35 18.72
CA LEU A 29 -1.78 7.00 20.07
C LEU A 29 -1.54 8.15 21.06
N SER A 30 -0.39 8.82 20.96
CA SER A 30 -0.09 10.01 21.77
C SER A 30 -1.03 11.18 21.44
N GLY A 31 -1.32 11.38 20.15
CA GLY A 31 -2.28 12.39 19.70
C GLY A 31 -3.70 12.13 20.22
N LEU A 32 -4.16 10.87 20.16
CA LEU A 32 -5.45 10.45 20.70
C LEU A 32 -5.51 10.70 22.22
N ARG A 33 -4.46 10.34 22.96
CA ARG A 33 -4.37 10.58 24.39
C ARG A 33 -4.48 12.06 24.73
N ILE A 34 -3.72 12.93 24.05
CA ILE A 34 -3.77 14.39 24.25
C ILE A 34 -5.17 14.94 23.98
N LEU A 35 -5.83 14.45 22.89
CA LEU A 35 -7.19 14.84 22.56
C LEU A 35 -8.16 14.50 23.69
N LEU A 36 -8.12 13.27 24.20
CA LEU A 36 -8.97 12.80 25.29
C LEU A 36 -8.67 13.55 26.63
N GLU A 37 -7.41 13.80 26.96
CA GLU A 37 -7.03 14.57 28.14
C GLU A 37 -7.55 16.02 28.06
N ASN A 38 -7.42 16.68 26.89
CA ASN A 38 -7.97 18.02 26.68
C ASN A 38 -9.51 18.07 26.82
N MET A 39 -10.21 17.02 26.34
CA MET A 39 -11.65 16.88 26.54
C MET A 39 -12.01 16.64 28.01
N GLN A 40 -11.24 15.80 28.71
CA GLN A 40 -11.45 15.48 30.11
C GLN A 40 -11.36 16.74 31.01
N TYR A 41 -10.37 17.58 30.76
CA TYR A 41 -10.12 18.79 31.51
C TYR A 41 -10.82 20.04 30.95
N ASN A 42 -11.68 19.90 29.93
CA ASN A 42 -12.42 20.98 29.27
C ASN A 42 -11.53 22.15 28.81
N ILE A 43 -10.35 21.85 28.24
CA ILE A 43 -9.37 22.85 27.82
C ILE A 43 -9.83 23.51 26.50
N GLY A 44 -10.02 24.86 26.53
CA GLY A 44 -10.27 25.68 25.36
C GLY A 44 -11.40 25.16 24.42
N LYS A 45 -11.08 24.92 23.17
CA LYS A 45 -12.00 24.43 22.15
C LYS A 45 -12.53 23.00 22.38
N TYR A 46 -11.84 22.18 23.17
CA TYR A 46 -12.19 20.79 23.44
C TYR A 46 -13.36 20.62 24.42
N ARG A 47 -14.02 21.73 24.83
CA ARG A 47 -15.29 21.71 25.58
C ARG A 47 -16.47 21.19 24.76
N ASP A 48 -16.41 21.30 23.42
CA ASP A 48 -17.37 20.68 22.51
C ASP A 48 -17.05 19.18 22.39
N ARG A 49 -17.54 18.43 23.37
CA ARG A 49 -17.22 17.00 23.49
C ARG A 49 -17.76 16.17 22.34
N ASP A 50 -18.93 16.50 21.79
CA ASP A 50 -19.55 15.71 20.71
C ASP A 50 -18.70 15.78 19.46
N LYS A 51 -18.22 16.97 19.09
CA LYS A 51 -17.32 17.17 17.97
C LYS A 51 -16.01 16.40 18.12
N TYR A 52 -15.34 16.54 19.27
CA TYR A 52 -14.03 15.92 19.48
C TYR A 52 -14.09 14.44 19.82
N LEU A 53 -15.25 13.93 20.25
CA LEU A 53 -15.50 12.50 20.37
C LEU A 53 -15.50 11.82 18.98
N ALA A 54 -16.15 12.44 17.99
CA ALA A 54 -16.11 11.94 16.61
C ALA A 54 -14.67 11.92 16.04
N GLU A 55 -13.86 12.96 16.34
CA GLU A 55 -12.43 13.00 15.98
C GLU A 55 -11.64 11.89 16.68
N ALA A 56 -11.93 11.62 17.95
CA ALA A 56 -11.28 10.53 18.70
C ALA A 56 -11.62 9.16 18.11
N VAL A 57 -12.89 8.93 17.74
CA VAL A 57 -13.34 7.67 17.08
C VAL A 57 -12.61 7.50 15.75
N ALA A 58 -12.53 8.53 14.92
CA ALA A 58 -11.79 8.46 13.64
C ALA A 58 -10.30 8.08 13.85
N LYS A 59 -9.66 8.58 14.91
CA LYS A 59 -8.28 8.20 15.26
C LYS A 59 -8.15 6.76 15.74
N VAL A 60 -9.16 6.22 16.40
CA VAL A 60 -9.21 4.79 16.78
C VAL A 60 -9.35 3.92 15.54
N ASP A 61 -10.18 4.32 14.58
CA ASP A 61 -10.36 3.60 13.32
C ASP A 61 -9.07 3.59 12.49
N GLU A 62 -8.37 4.73 12.42
CA GLU A 62 -7.04 4.85 11.79
C GLU A 62 -6.02 3.90 12.45
N LEU A 63 -5.91 3.91 13.77
CA LEU A 63 -5.04 2.99 14.53
C LEU A 63 -5.40 1.53 14.31
N SER A 64 -6.69 1.21 14.25
CA SER A 64 -7.17 -0.16 14.00
C SER A 64 -6.82 -0.62 12.58
N GLY A 65 -6.84 0.28 11.61
CA GLY A 65 -6.33 0.05 10.25
C GLY A 65 -4.83 -0.26 10.26
N MET A 66 -4.02 0.58 10.90
CA MET A 66 -2.58 0.37 11.02
C MET A 66 -2.23 -0.97 11.65
N VAL A 67 -2.91 -1.37 12.73
CA VAL A 67 -2.68 -2.67 13.39
C VAL A 67 -2.99 -3.82 12.43
N ARG A 68 -4.09 -3.76 11.68
CA ARG A 68 -4.41 -4.77 10.66
C ARG A 68 -3.33 -4.87 9.60
N ASP A 69 -2.86 -3.75 9.06
CA ASP A 69 -1.83 -3.72 8.03
C ASP A 69 -0.50 -4.30 8.55
N ILE A 70 -0.12 -4.00 9.80
CA ILE A 70 1.06 -4.56 10.46
C ILE A 70 0.93 -6.08 10.61
N LEU A 71 -0.22 -6.57 11.08
CA LEU A 71 -0.48 -8.00 11.22
C LEU A 71 -0.47 -8.73 9.88
N ASP A 72 -1.07 -8.14 8.86
CA ASP A 72 -1.09 -8.71 7.51
C ASP A 72 0.30 -8.72 6.87
N THR A 73 1.09 -7.67 7.10
CA THR A 73 2.49 -7.61 6.67
C THR A 73 3.36 -8.64 7.40
N SER A 74 3.16 -8.82 8.71
CA SER A 74 3.85 -9.85 9.49
C SER A 74 3.55 -11.27 8.97
N LYS A 75 2.29 -11.52 8.61
CA LYS A 75 1.90 -12.81 8.00
C LYS A 75 2.57 -13.05 6.64
N VAL A 76 2.86 -12.02 5.86
CA VAL A 76 3.59 -12.16 4.59
C VAL A 76 4.97 -12.79 4.80
N GLN A 77 5.63 -12.48 5.92
CA GLN A 77 6.93 -13.07 6.29
C GLN A 77 6.79 -14.51 6.83
N ASP A 78 5.66 -14.83 7.46
CA ASP A 78 5.38 -16.15 8.06
C ASP A 78 4.49 -17.04 7.16
N LEU A 79 4.08 -16.59 5.96
CA LEU A 79 3.25 -17.38 5.06
C LEU A 79 3.96 -18.70 4.76
N GLN A 80 3.38 -19.81 5.26
CA GLN A 80 3.67 -21.15 4.71
C GLN A 80 3.53 -21.06 3.19
N GLU A 81 4.32 -21.82 2.46
CA GLU A 81 4.28 -21.87 1.00
C GLU A 81 2.85 -22.16 0.55
N GLU A 82 2.12 -21.11 0.20
CA GLU A 82 0.82 -21.27 -0.47
C GLU A 82 1.07 -21.86 -1.85
N GLU A 83 0.21 -22.78 -2.24
CA GLU A 83 0.31 -23.44 -3.54
C GLU A 83 0.21 -22.41 -4.67
N LYS A 84 1.27 -22.33 -5.50
CA LYS A 84 1.27 -21.50 -6.68
C LYS A 84 0.37 -22.09 -7.74
N GLN A 85 -0.38 -21.24 -8.43
CA GLN A 85 -1.28 -21.64 -9.50
C GLN A 85 -1.21 -20.67 -10.66
N LYS A 86 -1.70 -21.09 -11.80
CA LYS A 86 -1.84 -20.21 -12.97
C LYS A 86 -3.04 -19.29 -12.76
N LEU A 87 -2.80 -17.99 -12.78
CA LEU A 87 -3.80 -16.95 -12.61
C LEU A 87 -3.88 -16.13 -13.90
N TYR A 88 -5.07 -16.01 -14.45
CA TYR A 88 -5.33 -15.14 -15.59
C TYR A 88 -5.49 -13.70 -15.08
N ALA A 89 -4.57 -12.83 -15.50
CA ALA A 89 -4.44 -11.49 -14.95
C ALA A 89 -5.68 -10.63 -15.15
N ASP A 90 -6.30 -10.67 -16.32
CA ASP A 90 -7.48 -9.87 -16.67
C ASP A 90 -8.61 -10.07 -15.66
N GLY A 91 -9.07 -11.30 -15.44
CA GLY A 91 -10.17 -11.60 -14.53
C GLY A 91 -9.85 -11.29 -13.05
N GLU A 92 -8.63 -11.62 -12.61
CA GLU A 92 -8.21 -11.38 -11.21
C GLU A 92 -8.05 -9.88 -10.91
N ILE A 93 -7.48 -9.09 -11.83
CA ILE A 93 -7.33 -7.64 -11.70
C ILE A 93 -8.70 -6.95 -11.79
N GLY A 94 -9.57 -7.39 -12.69
CA GLY A 94 -10.93 -6.90 -12.79
C GLY A 94 -11.71 -7.06 -11.48
N ALA A 95 -11.54 -8.18 -10.78
CA ALA A 95 -12.15 -8.39 -9.46
C ALA A 95 -11.62 -7.39 -8.41
N VAL A 96 -10.31 -7.13 -8.39
CA VAL A 96 -9.71 -6.14 -7.49
C VAL A 96 -10.17 -4.72 -7.82
N LEU A 97 -10.26 -4.34 -9.10
CA LEU A 97 -10.74 -3.02 -9.54
C LEU A 97 -12.17 -2.74 -9.06
N GLN A 98 -13.02 -3.76 -8.99
CA GLN A 98 -14.39 -3.62 -8.49
C GLN A 98 -14.45 -3.11 -7.06
N GLU A 99 -13.47 -3.44 -6.21
CA GLU A 99 -13.40 -2.95 -4.82
C GLU A 99 -13.20 -1.45 -4.72
N TYR A 100 -12.60 -0.83 -5.78
CA TYR A 100 -12.29 0.59 -5.84
C TYR A 100 -13.31 1.42 -6.66
N THR A 101 -14.40 0.82 -7.15
CA THR A 101 -15.37 1.48 -8.04
C THR A 101 -15.90 2.80 -7.49
N MET A 102 -16.20 2.85 -6.18
CA MET A 102 -16.71 4.08 -5.55
C MET A 102 -15.65 5.18 -5.53
N GLN A 103 -14.43 4.87 -5.12
CA GLN A 103 -13.32 5.85 -5.06
C GLN A 103 -12.95 6.37 -6.45
N ILE A 104 -12.96 5.49 -7.45
CA ILE A 104 -12.74 5.84 -8.86
C ILE A 104 -13.83 6.80 -9.35
N ALA A 105 -15.09 6.52 -9.04
CA ALA A 105 -16.22 7.37 -9.43
C ALA A 105 -16.20 8.73 -8.71
N ASP A 106 -15.92 8.75 -7.39
CA ASP A 106 -15.86 9.98 -6.58
C ASP A 106 -14.75 10.93 -7.07
N LYS A 107 -13.60 10.36 -7.46
CA LYS A 107 -12.48 11.12 -8.02
C LYS A 107 -12.60 11.35 -9.53
N LYS A 108 -13.62 10.77 -10.20
CA LYS A 108 -13.82 10.84 -11.66
C LYS A 108 -12.58 10.38 -12.44
N LEU A 109 -11.94 9.29 -11.97
CA LEU A 109 -10.75 8.77 -12.62
C LEU A 109 -11.12 8.04 -13.92
N GLU A 110 -10.28 8.21 -14.93
CA GLU A 110 -10.37 7.44 -16.17
C GLU A 110 -9.49 6.19 -16.02
N VAL A 111 -10.12 5.01 -16.00
CA VAL A 111 -9.40 3.74 -15.90
C VAL A 111 -9.47 3.02 -17.23
N SER A 112 -8.30 2.70 -17.80
CA SER A 112 -8.17 1.87 -19.00
C SER A 112 -7.49 0.55 -18.65
N ASP A 113 -8.05 -0.53 -19.18
CA ASP A 113 -7.53 -1.89 -19.04
C ASP A 113 -7.28 -2.49 -20.42
N SER A 114 -6.05 -2.95 -20.64
CA SER A 114 -5.58 -3.54 -21.90
C SER A 114 -4.74 -4.78 -21.63
N ILE A 115 -5.27 -5.70 -20.83
CA ILE A 115 -4.62 -6.97 -20.50
C ILE A 115 -5.10 -8.03 -21.49
N PRO A 116 -4.20 -8.71 -22.22
CA PRO A 116 -4.58 -9.85 -23.05
C PRO A 116 -5.21 -10.98 -22.21
N GLU A 117 -6.25 -11.64 -22.75
CA GLU A 117 -6.97 -12.73 -22.06
C GLU A 117 -6.05 -13.92 -21.71
N ASP A 118 -4.96 -14.10 -22.42
CA ASP A 118 -3.96 -15.15 -22.21
C ASP A 118 -2.80 -14.73 -21.28
N CYS A 119 -2.80 -13.50 -20.78
CA CYS A 119 -1.82 -13.04 -19.81
C CYS A 119 -1.95 -13.80 -18.49
N MET A 120 -0.91 -14.56 -18.13
CA MET A 120 -0.91 -15.42 -16.95
C MET A 120 0.30 -15.16 -16.05
N LEU A 121 0.06 -15.22 -14.72
CA LEU A 121 1.10 -15.28 -13.72
C LEU A 121 1.04 -16.62 -12.97
N PHE A 122 2.19 -17.17 -12.61
CA PHE A 122 2.28 -18.37 -11.77
C PHE A 122 2.72 -18.00 -10.36
N MET A 123 1.74 -17.78 -9.49
CA MET A 123 1.96 -17.36 -8.10
C MET A 123 0.79 -17.76 -7.21
N SER A 124 0.91 -17.55 -5.89
CA SER A 124 -0.24 -17.76 -5.01
C SER A 124 -1.33 -16.72 -5.26
N ARG A 125 -2.61 -17.12 -5.20
CA ARG A 125 -3.74 -16.21 -5.42
C ARG A 125 -3.79 -15.10 -4.38
N ASN A 126 -3.47 -15.40 -3.13
CA ASN A 126 -3.45 -14.41 -2.06
C ASN A 126 -2.34 -13.37 -2.28
N ALA A 127 -1.14 -13.80 -2.72
CA ALA A 127 -0.07 -12.87 -3.06
C ALA A 127 -0.47 -11.98 -4.24
N PHE A 128 -1.08 -12.56 -5.29
CA PHE A 128 -1.59 -11.80 -6.43
C PHE A 128 -2.58 -10.71 -6.00
N GLN A 129 -3.62 -11.10 -5.24
CA GLN A 129 -4.64 -10.17 -4.77
C GLN A 129 -4.05 -9.05 -3.90
N LYS A 130 -3.14 -9.39 -2.97
CA LYS A 130 -2.47 -8.39 -2.13
C LYS A 130 -1.58 -7.44 -2.92
N VAL A 131 -0.81 -7.94 -3.91
CA VAL A 131 0.02 -7.10 -4.78
C VAL A 131 -0.87 -6.12 -5.54
N TRP A 132 -1.89 -6.61 -6.24
CA TRP A 132 -2.74 -5.75 -7.07
C TRP A 132 -3.64 -4.82 -6.27
N SER A 133 -4.15 -5.25 -5.12
CA SER A 133 -4.91 -4.36 -4.22
C SER A 133 -4.04 -3.19 -3.73
N ASN A 134 -2.78 -3.43 -3.36
CA ASN A 134 -1.86 -2.36 -2.96
C ASN A 134 -1.50 -1.43 -4.13
N LEU A 135 -1.23 -1.98 -5.33
CA LEU A 135 -0.87 -1.18 -6.50
C LEU A 135 -2.05 -0.34 -6.99
N ILE A 136 -3.25 -0.93 -7.11
CA ILE A 136 -4.47 -0.23 -7.53
C ILE A 136 -4.87 0.80 -6.46
N GLY A 137 -4.83 0.42 -5.18
CA GLY A 137 -5.10 1.34 -4.07
C GLY A 137 -4.18 2.56 -4.10
N ASN A 138 -2.88 2.37 -4.31
CA ASN A 138 -1.93 3.47 -4.48
C ASN A 138 -2.26 4.32 -5.72
N ALA A 139 -2.54 3.70 -6.87
CA ALA A 139 -2.90 4.45 -8.07
C ALA A 139 -4.16 5.31 -7.85
N VAL A 140 -5.23 4.74 -7.27
CA VAL A 140 -6.46 5.47 -6.95
C VAL A 140 -6.20 6.58 -5.92
N GLN A 141 -5.34 6.34 -4.94
CA GLN A 141 -5.03 7.30 -3.89
C GLN A 141 -4.26 8.51 -4.42
N TYR A 142 -3.21 8.27 -5.22
CA TYR A 142 -2.26 9.31 -5.64
C TYR A 142 -2.58 9.96 -6.98
N THR A 143 -3.51 9.40 -7.77
CA THR A 143 -4.05 10.09 -8.95
C THR A 143 -4.93 11.24 -8.52
N GLU A 144 -4.74 12.40 -9.12
CA GLU A 144 -5.58 13.58 -8.88
C GLU A 144 -6.99 13.41 -9.48
N GLN A 145 -7.92 14.23 -9.05
CA GLN A 145 -9.30 14.20 -9.58
C GLN A 145 -9.32 14.39 -11.10
N GLY A 146 -9.99 13.51 -11.82
CA GLY A 146 -10.05 13.50 -13.27
C GLY A 146 -8.80 12.96 -13.97
N GLY A 147 -7.85 12.40 -13.20
CA GLY A 147 -6.64 11.81 -13.76
C GLY A 147 -6.86 10.39 -14.29
N GLN A 148 -5.79 9.79 -14.80
CA GLN A 148 -5.83 8.52 -15.54
C GLN A 148 -5.08 7.41 -14.81
N ILE A 149 -5.62 6.18 -14.89
CA ILE A 149 -4.96 4.95 -14.47
C ILE A 149 -5.01 3.99 -15.65
N THR A 150 -3.87 3.46 -16.05
CA THR A 150 -3.75 2.47 -17.13
C THR A 150 -3.18 1.17 -16.58
N ILE A 151 -3.86 0.05 -16.83
CA ILE A 151 -3.34 -1.29 -16.55
C ILE A 151 -3.20 -2.00 -17.88
N ALA A 152 -2.02 -2.50 -18.19
CA ALA A 152 -1.77 -3.15 -19.45
C ALA A 152 -0.71 -4.25 -19.33
N ALA A 153 -0.69 -5.16 -20.29
CA ALA A 153 0.33 -6.19 -20.37
C ALA A 153 0.75 -6.44 -21.83
N ASP A 154 1.95 -6.97 -21.98
CA ASP A 154 2.46 -7.55 -23.21
C ASP A 154 3.01 -8.97 -22.93
N THR A 155 3.84 -9.52 -23.81
CA THR A 155 4.32 -10.91 -23.73
C THR A 155 5.21 -11.22 -22.55
N ASP A 156 5.90 -10.23 -21.96
CA ASP A 156 6.94 -10.42 -20.95
C ASP A 156 6.77 -9.55 -19.72
N LYS A 157 5.76 -8.69 -19.67
CA LYS A 157 5.49 -7.81 -18.52
C LYS A 157 4.04 -7.39 -18.42
N ILE A 158 3.64 -7.05 -17.20
CA ILE A 158 2.37 -6.41 -16.87
C ILE A 158 2.66 -5.17 -16.02
N TRP A 159 1.91 -4.08 -16.23
CA TRP A 159 2.15 -2.84 -15.49
C TRP A 159 0.87 -2.10 -15.14
N ILE A 160 0.98 -1.28 -14.12
CA ILE A 160 0.02 -0.25 -13.78
C ILE A 160 0.71 1.11 -13.83
N GLU A 161 0.07 2.07 -14.45
CA GLU A 161 0.51 3.45 -14.57
C GLU A 161 -0.58 4.39 -14.10
N ASN A 162 -0.21 5.43 -13.39
CA ASN A 162 -1.15 6.44 -12.95
C ASN A 162 -0.59 7.85 -13.13
N SER A 163 -1.46 8.78 -13.54
CA SER A 163 -1.08 10.18 -13.64
C SER A 163 -0.94 10.82 -12.26
N CYS A 164 0.24 11.36 -11.99
CA CYS A 164 0.56 12.07 -10.75
C CYS A 164 1.88 12.84 -10.93
N THR A 165 2.25 13.68 -9.98
CA THR A 165 3.60 14.24 -9.96
C THR A 165 4.62 13.12 -9.81
N PRO A 166 5.57 12.96 -10.77
CA PRO A 166 6.60 11.94 -10.70
C PRO A 166 7.48 12.08 -9.45
N LEU A 167 7.89 10.95 -8.89
CA LEU A 167 8.80 10.90 -7.74
C LEU A 167 10.22 11.23 -8.17
N THR A 168 10.98 11.90 -7.29
CA THR A 168 12.40 12.14 -7.48
C THR A 168 13.23 10.87 -7.21
N GLU A 169 14.47 10.81 -7.72
CA GLU A 169 15.39 9.71 -7.44
C GLU A 169 15.62 9.52 -5.93
N GLU A 170 15.70 10.62 -5.17
CA GLU A 170 15.86 10.57 -3.72
C GLU A 170 14.65 9.91 -3.05
N GLN A 171 13.43 10.23 -3.48
CA GLN A 171 12.20 9.63 -2.96
C GLN A 171 12.12 8.15 -3.34
N LEU A 172 12.47 7.78 -4.56
CA LEU A 172 12.49 6.40 -5.04
C LEU A 172 13.44 5.50 -4.25
N ALA A 173 14.54 6.05 -3.74
CA ALA A 173 15.48 5.29 -2.91
C ALA A 173 14.85 4.74 -1.62
N TYR A 174 13.81 5.40 -1.11
CA TYR A 174 13.14 5.05 0.15
C TYR A 174 11.72 4.51 -0.01
N ILE A 175 11.17 4.49 -1.24
CA ILE A 175 9.75 4.19 -1.48
C ILE A 175 9.31 2.79 -0.99
N TYR A 176 10.26 1.87 -0.83
CA TYR A 176 10.03 0.52 -0.33
C TYR A 176 10.32 0.35 1.16
N GLU A 177 10.74 1.41 1.85
CA GLU A 177 10.91 1.34 3.30
C GLU A 177 9.55 1.31 4.00
N PRO A 178 9.37 0.48 5.03
CA PRO A 178 8.09 0.39 5.72
C PRO A 178 7.74 1.75 6.35
N PHE A 179 6.47 2.18 6.17
CA PHE A 179 5.90 3.45 6.65
C PHE A 179 6.46 4.71 5.97
N TYR A 180 7.31 4.58 4.95
CA TYR A 180 7.78 5.74 4.20
C TYR A 180 6.65 6.40 3.42
N ARG A 181 6.58 7.71 3.50
CA ARG A 181 5.61 8.57 2.77
C ARG A 181 6.31 9.81 2.27
N VAL A 182 5.98 10.21 1.04
CA VAL A 182 6.58 11.39 0.38
C VAL A 182 6.08 12.70 1.02
N ASP A 183 4.82 12.72 1.47
CA ASP A 183 4.18 13.90 2.07
C ASP A 183 3.49 13.57 3.40
N ASP A 184 3.97 14.13 4.49
CA ASP A 184 3.28 14.10 5.80
C ASP A 184 1.96 14.90 5.80
N THR A 185 1.82 15.86 4.87
CA THR A 185 0.67 16.77 4.81
C THR A 185 -0.59 16.13 4.24
N ARG A 186 -0.47 15.03 3.51
CA ARG A 186 -1.61 14.23 3.01
C ARG A 186 -2.09 13.17 4.01
N ALA A 187 -1.86 13.39 5.30
CA ALA A 187 -2.37 12.54 6.38
C ALA A 187 -3.90 12.32 6.34
N ALA A 188 -4.64 13.17 5.63
CA ALA A 188 -6.07 13.03 5.39
C ALA A 188 -6.44 11.96 4.35
N SER A 189 -5.49 11.41 3.59
CA SER A 189 -5.74 10.46 2.49
C SER A 189 -5.50 8.99 2.83
N GLY A 190 -5.22 8.64 4.09
CA GLY A 190 -5.48 7.29 4.62
C GLY A 190 -4.49 6.16 4.29
N GLY A 191 -3.32 6.40 3.72
CA GLY A 191 -2.33 5.34 3.47
C GLY A 191 -1.26 5.26 4.56
N ASN A 192 -0.94 4.05 5.05
CA ASN A 192 0.01 3.82 6.15
C ASN A 192 1.47 3.65 5.69
N GLY A 193 1.79 3.83 4.39
CA GLY A 193 3.14 3.66 3.87
C GLY A 193 3.65 2.20 3.87
N LEU A 194 2.76 1.22 3.99
CA LEU A 194 3.11 -0.21 3.96
C LEU A 194 2.88 -0.87 2.60
N GLY A 195 2.05 -0.28 1.73
CA GLY A 195 1.60 -0.92 0.49
C GLY A 195 2.74 -1.37 -0.42
N LEU A 196 3.67 -0.48 -0.76
CA LEU A 196 4.81 -0.82 -1.63
C LEU A 196 5.85 -1.73 -0.94
N TYR A 197 5.99 -1.62 0.38
CA TYR A 197 6.79 -2.58 1.14
C TYR A 197 6.23 -4.01 1.01
N VAL A 198 4.91 -4.18 1.18
CA VAL A 198 4.22 -5.48 1.03
C VAL A 198 4.37 -6.01 -0.40
N VAL A 199 4.17 -5.15 -1.41
CA VAL A 199 4.36 -5.51 -2.82
C VAL A 199 5.78 -6.04 -3.06
N ARG A 200 6.80 -5.32 -2.59
CA ARG A 200 8.20 -5.74 -2.69
C ARG A 200 8.44 -7.12 -2.06
N GLU A 201 7.99 -7.33 -0.83
CA GLU A 201 8.23 -8.58 -0.12
C GLU A 201 7.52 -9.77 -0.79
N LEU A 202 6.28 -9.57 -1.26
CA LEU A 202 5.53 -10.60 -1.97
C LEU A 202 6.17 -10.95 -3.31
N LEU A 203 6.50 -9.95 -4.15
CA LEU A 203 7.11 -10.19 -5.46
C LEU A 203 8.48 -10.86 -5.34
N LYS A 204 9.29 -10.48 -4.33
CA LYS A 204 10.54 -11.18 -4.04
C LYS A 204 10.32 -12.65 -3.65
N LYS A 205 9.37 -12.93 -2.78
CA LYS A 205 9.01 -14.29 -2.35
C LYS A 205 8.50 -15.15 -3.52
N GLU A 206 7.68 -14.56 -4.39
CA GLU A 206 7.14 -15.23 -5.56
C GLU A 206 8.18 -15.40 -6.70
N GLY A 207 9.30 -14.66 -6.66
CA GLY A 207 10.39 -14.74 -7.62
C GLY A 207 10.24 -13.82 -8.82
N PHE A 208 9.37 -12.81 -8.75
CA PHE A 208 9.18 -11.84 -9.82
C PHE A 208 10.18 -10.68 -9.75
N ARG A 209 10.65 -10.26 -10.92
CA ARG A 209 11.36 -8.99 -11.08
C ARG A 209 10.33 -7.88 -11.28
N TYR A 210 10.64 -6.70 -10.79
CA TYR A 210 9.76 -5.54 -10.89
C TYR A 210 10.57 -4.24 -10.93
N VAL A 211 9.97 -3.18 -11.44
CA VAL A 211 10.51 -1.82 -11.41
C VAL A 211 9.37 -0.83 -11.14
N PHE A 212 9.66 0.22 -10.36
CA PHE A 212 8.79 1.36 -10.17
C PHE A 212 9.53 2.61 -10.59
N GLU A 213 9.06 3.28 -11.61
CA GLU A 213 9.78 4.33 -12.30
C GLU A 213 8.88 5.49 -12.71
N PRO A 214 9.43 6.72 -12.81
CA PRO A 214 8.70 7.84 -13.37
C PRO A 214 8.47 7.67 -14.87
N VAL A 215 7.33 8.14 -15.33
CA VAL A 215 6.98 8.33 -16.74
C VAL A 215 6.66 9.80 -16.98
N GLU A 216 6.39 10.20 -18.23
CA GLU A 216 6.24 11.60 -18.61
C GLU A 216 5.28 12.38 -17.69
N ASP A 217 4.10 11.82 -17.40
CA ASP A 217 3.07 12.48 -16.60
C ASP A 217 2.65 11.65 -15.34
N GLY A 218 3.52 10.79 -14.84
CA GLY A 218 3.13 9.94 -13.72
C GLY A 218 4.17 8.95 -13.25
N MET A 219 3.67 7.85 -12.69
CA MET A 219 4.46 6.73 -12.20
C MET A 219 3.98 5.43 -12.81
N ARG A 220 4.91 4.50 -13.10
CA ARG A 220 4.62 3.16 -13.61
C ARG A 220 5.25 2.10 -12.74
N PHE A 221 4.45 1.12 -12.31
CA PHE A 221 4.94 -0.10 -11.68
C PHE A 221 4.83 -1.26 -12.66
N THR A 222 5.96 -1.87 -12.99
CA THR A 222 6.06 -2.99 -13.95
C THR A 222 6.48 -4.26 -13.22
N ILE A 223 5.81 -5.37 -13.51
CA ILE A 223 6.16 -6.73 -13.09
C ILE A 223 6.56 -7.51 -14.35
N PHE A 224 7.72 -8.15 -14.34
CA PHE A 224 8.19 -9.00 -15.45
C PHE A 224 7.68 -10.42 -15.27
N LEU A 225 7.08 -10.98 -16.34
CA LEU A 225 6.43 -12.30 -16.36
C LEU A 225 7.44 -13.44 -16.59
#